data_08aa03a080081e02f3765a846a21d633
#
_entry.id   08aa03a080081e02f3765a846a21d633
#
_cell.length_a   1.000
_cell.length_b   1.000
_cell.length_c   1.000
_cell.angle_alpha   90.00
_cell.angle_beta   90.00
_cell.angle_gamma   90.00
#
_symmetry.space_group_name_H-M   'P 1'
#
loop_
_entity.id
_entity.type
_entity.pdbx_description
1 polymer ?
#
loop_
_entity_poly.entity_id
_entity_poly.type
_entity_poly.pdbx_seq_one_letter_code
_entity_poly.pdbx_strand_id
1 'polypeptide(L)'
;KKGFTLIELLVVVAIIAILAGMLLPVLSKAREKARRANCSGNLKQVGVALLMYSGDSSGLFPTDGTANDGADHNASFQLLASEDYLKDSKVYGCPSTNDIGATAAASDYDYIGNGLRDDNSNASTQSVVYDKTGNHGGVGSEEWVQGLFIDGHVEGQKNRGTGNL
;
A
#
# COMPACT_ATOMS: atom_id res chain seq x y z
N LYS A 1 -0.42 -43.09 -40.53
CA LYS A 1 -0.15 -42.12 -39.43
C LYS A 1 1.13 -41.41 -39.74
N LYS A 2 1.08 -40.09 -39.89
CA LYS A 2 2.30 -39.28 -40.09
C LYS A 2 2.99 -39.13 -38.69
N GLY A 3 4.24 -39.57 -38.58
CA GLY A 3 5.04 -39.37 -37.36
C GLY A 3 5.50 -37.91 -37.26
N PHE A 4 5.55 -37.42 -36.06
CA PHE A 4 6.09 -36.08 -35.74
C PHE A 4 7.62 -36.11 -35.74
N THR A 5 8.27 -35.18 -36.45
CA THR A 5 9.72 -35.15 -36.49
C THR A 5 10.30 -34.38 -35.29
N LEU A 6 11.49 -34.75 -34.83
CA LEU A 6 12.20 -34.11 -33.75
C LEU A 6 12.46 -32.60 -34.06
N ILE A 7 12.70 -32.28 -35.29
CA ILE A 7 12.99 -30.91 -35.75
C ILE A 7 11.73 -30.02 -35.69
N GLU A 8 10.55 -30.56 -36.03
CA GLU A 8 9.28 -29.83 -35.88
C GLU A 8 9.00 -29.46 -34.43
N LEU A 9 9.26 -30.38 -33.48
CA LEU A 9 9.12 -30.12 -32.07
C LEU A 9 10.12 -29.07 -31.59
N LEU A 10 11.39 -29.18 -32.00
CA LEU A 10 12.45 -28.29 -31.56
C LEU A 10 12.20 -26.84 -32.03
N VAL A 11 11.74 -26.61 -33.23
CA VAL A 11 11.42 -25.28 -33.76
C VAL A 11 10.26 -24.64 -32.97
N VAL A 12 9.23 -25.41 -32.66
CA VAL A 12 8.08 -24.90 -31.90
C VAL A 12 8.48 -24.46 -30.49
N VAL A 13 9.26 -25.28 -29.77
CA VAL A 13 9.70 -24.90 -28.42
C VAL A 13 10.65 -23.72 -28.43
N ALA A 14 11.49 -23.59 -29.48
CA ALA A 14 12.37 -22.44 -29.67
C ALA A 14 11.56 -21.13 -29.81
N ILE A 15 10.52 -21.14 -30.66
CA ILE A 15 9.65 -19.98 -30.86
C ILE A 15 8.92 -19.62 -29.55
N ILE A 16 8.37 -20.61 -28.84
CA ILE A 16 7.71 -20.37 -27.54
C ILE A 16 8.69 -19.78 -26.54
N ALA A 17 9.91 -20.28 -26.47
CA ALA A 17 10.94 -19.78 -25.55
C ALA A 17 11.28 -18.30 -25.83
N ILE A 18 11.43 -17.92 -27.09
CA ILE A 18 11.69 -16.53 -27.49
C ILE A 18 10.51 -15.62 -27.07
N LEU A 19 9.28 -16.03 -27.38
CA LEU A 19 8.08 -15.24 -27.05
C LEU A 19 7.92 -15.11 -25.53
N ALA A 20 8.08 -16.20 -24.79
CA ALA A 20 8.01 -16.19 -23.32
C ALA A 20 9.11 -15.30 -22.70
N GLY A 21 10.33 -15.35 -23.23
CA GLY A 21 11.43 -14.52 -22.77
C GLY A 21 11.16 -13.01 -22.89
N MET A 22 10.41 -12.58 -23.89
CA MET A 22 10.00 -11.18 -24.06
C MET A 22 8.81 -10.80 -23.14
N LEU A 23 7.91 -11.74 -22.84
CA LEU A 23 6.71 -11.49 -22.04
C LEU A 23 6.99 -11.43 -20.52
N LEU A 24 7.92 -12.22 -20.01
CA LEU A 24 8.21 -12.31 -18.57
C LEU A 24 8.54 -10.94 -17.94
N PRO A 25 9.44 -10.10 -18.50
CA PRO A 25 9.76 -8.80 -17.88
C PRO A 25 8.58 -7.82 -17.91
N VAL A 26 7.74 -7.89 -18.92
CA VAL A 26 6.54 -7.04 -19.04
C VAL A 26 5.50 -7.45 -18.00
N LEU A 27 5.30 -8.76 -17.84
CA LEU A 27 4.35 -9.31 -16.86
C LEU A 27 4.75 -8.96 -15.41
N SER A 28 6.03 -9.00 -15.06
CA SER A 28 6.52 -8.60 -13.75
C SER A 28 6.16 -7.14 -13.44
N LYS A 29 6.43 -6.23 -14.38
CA LYS A 29 6.06 -4.80 -14.24
C LYS A 29 4.55 -4.59 -14.13
N ALA A 30 3.76 -5.34 -14.90
CA ALA A 30 2.30 -5.25 -14.87
C ALA A 30 1.74 -5.73 -13.52
N ARG A 31 2.27 -6.82 -12.98
CA ARG A 31 1.90 -7.33 -11.65
C ARG A 31 2.18 -6.30 -10.56
N GLU A 32 3.36 -5.67 -10.58
CA GLU A 32 3.69 -4.67 -9.57
C GLU A 32 2.78 -3.43 -9.66
N LYS A 33 2.46 -2.96 -10.85
CA LYS A 33 1.46 -1.89 -11.03
C LYS A 33 0.09 -2.27 -10.46
N ALA A 34 -0.35 -3.51 -10.65
CA ALA A 34 -1.61 -4.00 -10.10
C ALA A 34 -1.58 -4.05 -8.57
N ARG A 35 -0.47 -4.48 -7.96
CA ARG A 35 -0.28 -4.48 -6.52
C ARG A 35 -0.35 -3.06 -5.94
N ARG A 36 0.33 -2.08 -6.55
CA ARG A 36 0.25 -0.66 -6.16
C ARG A 36 -1.17 -0.12 -6.23
N ALA A 37 -1.91 -0.46 -7.28
CA ALA A 37 -3.32 -0.06 -7.39
C ALA A 37 -4.17 -0.64 -6.25
N ASN A 38 -3.93 -1.89 -5.86
CA ASN A 38 -4.60 -2.51 -4.73
C ASN A 38 -4.22 -1.83 -3.40
N CYS A 39 -2.92 -1.52 -3.16
CA CYS A 39 -2.50 -0.77 -1.98
C CYS A 39 -3.17 0.60 -1.91
N SER A 40 -3.26 1.32 -3.04
CA SER A 40 -4.01 2.58 -3.10
C SER A 40 -5.49 2.41 -2.76
N GLY A 41 -6.10 1.31 -3.20
CA GLY A 41 -7.48 0.96 -2.84
C GLY A 41 -7.65 0.67 -1.35
N ASN A 42 -6.69 -0.03 -0.75
CA ASN A 42 -6.68 -0.29 0.69
C ASN A 42 -6.53 1.00 1.49
N LEU A 43 -5.57 1.85 1.12
CA LEU A 43 -5.38 3.16 1.77
C LEU A 43 -6.63 4.05 1.68
N LYS A 44 -7.36 4.02 0.56
CA LYS A 44 -8.64 4.73 0.46
C LYS A 44 -9.70 4.21 1.44
N GLN A 45 -9.78 2.90 1.64
CA GLN A 45 -10.69 2.31 2.63
C GLN A 45 -10.31 2.73 4.05
N VAL A 46 -9.01 2.74 4.35
CA VAL A 46 -8.48 3.27 5.61
C VAL A 46 -8.87 4.75 5.76
N GLY A 47 -8.72 5.56 4.71
CA GLY A 47 -9.09 6.97 4.73
C GLY A 47 -10.57 7.20 5.05
N VAL A 48 -11.46 6.41 4.45
CA VAL A 48 -12.89 6.47 4.77
C VAL A 48 -13.14 6.13 6.24
N ALA A 49 -12.50 5.08 6.77
CA ALA A 49 -12.64 4.68 8.16
C ALA A 49 -12.12 5.76 9.13
N LEU A 50 -10.98 6.39 8.81
CA LEU A 50 -10.44 7.51 9.60
C LEU A 50 -11.39 8.71 9.63
N LEU A 51 -11.96 9.08 8.50
CA LEU A 51 -12.93 10.18 8.42
C LEU A 51 -14.25 9.85 9.14
N MET A 52 -14.70 8.59 9.12
CA MET A 52 -15.86 8.16 9.91
C MET A 52 -15.56 8.27 11.40
N TYR A 53 -14.40 7.78 11.85
CA TYR A 53 -13.96 7.88 13.24
C TYR A 53 -13.86 9.35 13.68
N SER A 54 -13.26 10.23 12.89
CA SER A 54 -13.12 11.65 13.23
C SER A 54 -14.48 12.34 13.35
N GLY A 55 -15.44 11.99 12.48
CA GLY A 55 -16.81 12.49 12.56
C GLY A 55 -17.49 12.20 13.90
N ASP A 56 -17.26 11.01 14.45
CA ASP A 56 -17.80 10.60 15.76
C ASP A 56 -16.94 11.09 16.94
N SER A 57 -15.67 11.41 16.69
CA SER A 57 -14.65 11.79 17.68
C SER A 57 -14.32 13.29 17.70
N SER A 58 -15.32 14.16 17.41
CA SER A 58 -15.16 15.63 17.43
C SER A 58 -14.04 16.15 16.51
N GLY A 59 -13.86 15.51 15.38
CA GLY A 59 -12.87 15.86 14.35
C GLY A 59 -11.45 15.37 14.65
N LEU A 60 -11.27 14.47 15.60
CA LEU A 60 -9.95 13.91 15.95
C LEU A 60 -9.76 12.54 15.31
N PHE A 61 -8.60 12.31 14.72
CA PHE A 61 -8.17 10.99 14.30
C PHE A 61 -7.75 10.11 15.48
N PRO A 62 -7.74 8.78 15.34
CA PRO A 62 -7.35 7.85 16.39
C PRO A 62 -6.05 8.25 17.09
N THR A 63 -6.01 8.18 18.41
CA THR A 63 -4.83 8.52 19.20
C THR A 63 -4.66 7.57 20.38
N ASP A 64 -3.43 7.17 20.65
CA ASP A 64 -3.04 6.43 21.86
C ASP A 64 -2.68 7.36 23.03
N GLY A 65 -2.85 8.67 22.85
CA GLY A 65 -2.53 9.68 23.84
C GLY A 65 -1.07 10.09 23.88
N THR A 66 -0.22 9.56 22.99
CA THR A 66 1.17 10.02 22.86
C THR A 66 1.26 11.25 21.95
N ALA A 67 2.40 11.93 21.97
CA ALA A 67 2.62 13.08 21.09
C ALA A 67 2.72 12.62 19.62
N ASN A 68 2.19 13.44 18.70
CA ASN A 68 2.41 13.23 17.27
C ASN A 68 3.84 13.69 16.93
N ASP A 69 4.78 12.77 17.00
CA ASP A 69 6.23 13.00 16.79
C ASP A 69 6.72 12.48 15.42
N GLY A 70 5.78 12.04 14.56
CA GLY A 70 6.08 11.42 13.28
C GLY A 70 6.52 9.95 13.38
N ALA A 71 6.44 9.35 14.58
CA ALA A 71 6.66 7.92 14.77
C ALA A 71 5.45 7.11 14.27
N ASP A 72 5.65 5.79 14.16
CA ASP A 72 4.58 4.85 13.81
C ASP A 72 3.65 4.61 15.02
N HIS A 73 2.40 5.04 14.90
CA HIS A 73 1.37 4.90 15.93
C HIS A 73 0.33 3.81 15.58
N ASN A 74 0.78 2.63 15.16
CA ASN A 74 -0.11 1.53 14.79
C ASN A 74 -1.01 1.05 15.94
N ALA A 75 -0.66 1.32 17.20
CA ALA A 75 -1.56 1.08 18.32
C ALA A 75 -2.84 1.92 18.23
N SER A 76 -2.72 3.19 17.83
CA SER A 76 -3.87 4.07 17.57
C SER A 76 -4.70 3.58 16.39
N PHE A 77 -4.05 2.99 15.40
CA PHE A 77 -4.70 2.42 14.23
C PHE A 77 -5.62 1.24 14.57
N GLN A 78 -5.34 0.51 15.67
CA GLN A 78 -6.21 -0.57 16.16
C GLN A 78 -7.60 -0.08 16.55
N LEU A 79 -7.77 1.19 16.93
CA LEU A 79 -9.07 1.75 17.31
C LEU A 79 -10.07 1.63 16.15
N LEU A 80 -9.62 1.74 14.89
CA LEU A 80 -10.48 1.53 13.72
C LEU A 80 -11.07 0.12 13.66
N ALA A 81 -10.30 -0.88 14.08
CA ALA A 81 -10.75 -2.27 14.09
C ALA A 81 -11.60 -2.59 15.34
N SER A 82 -11.23 -2.07 16.53
CA SER A 82 -11.93 -2.34 17.78
C SER A 82 -13.28 -1.64 17.87
N GLU A 83 -13.41 -0.47 17.26
CA GLU A 83 -14.65 0.33 17.26
C GLU A 83 -15.49 0.16 15.98
N ASP A 84 -15.23 -0.91 15.22
CA ASP A 84 -16.04 -1.36 14.08
C ASP A 84 -15.98 -0.49 12.81
N TYR A 85 -15.07 0.48 12.71
CA TYR A 85 -14.92 1.30 11.51
C TYR A 85 -14.26 0.56 10.36
N LEU A 86 -13.31 -0.35 10.64
CA LEU A 86 -12.61 -1.14 9.62
C LEU A 86 -12.16 -2.51 10.16
N LYS A 87 -13.02 -3.51 10.00
CA LYS A 87 -12.79 -4.89 10.51
C LYS A 87 -11.98 -5.78 9.58
N ASP A 88 -11.98 -5.51 8.28
CA ASP A 88 -11.28 -6.37 7.32
C ASP A 88 -9.77 -6.23 7.48
N SER A 89 -9.16 -7.22 8.12
CA SER A 89 -7.71 -7.26 8.36
C SER A 89 -6.87 -7.20 7.08
N LYS A 90 -7.40 -7.65 5.94
CA LYS A 90 -6.68 -7.62 4.66
C LYS A 90 -6.40 -6.21 4.16
N VAL A 91 -7.21 -5.24 4.59
CA VAL A 91 -7.04 -3.84 4.21
C VAL A 91 -5.78 -3.24 4.83
N TYR A 92 -5.33 -3.75 5.96
CA TYR A 92 -4.09 -3.31 6.64
C TYR A 92 -2.81 -3.91 6.03
N GLY A 93 -2.95 -4.79 5.04
CA GLY A 93 -1.83 -5.43 4.34
C GLY A 93 -1.59 -4.85 2.95
N CYS A 94 -0.31 -4.72 2.58
CA CYS A 94 0.09 -4.37 1.22
C CYS A 94 0.30 -5.64 0.38
N PRO A 95 -0.40 -5.82 -0.76
CA PRO A 95 -0.24 -6.99 -1.62
C PRO A 95 1.17 -7.16 -2.22
N SER A 96 2.04 -6.17 -2.08
CA SER A 96 3.44 -6.25 -2.53
C SER A 96 4.35 -6.92 -1.52
N THR A 97 3.94 -6.99 -0.24
CA THR A 97 4.65 -7.75 0.78
C THR A 97 4.26 -9.22 0.70
N ASN A 98 5.13 -10.10 1.19
CA ASN A 98 4.81 -11.53 1.35
C ASN A 98 4.03 -11.78 2.65
N ASP A 99 4.09 -10.84 3.59
CA ASP A 99 3.31 -10.82 4.81
C ASP A 99 2.08 -9.95 4.58
N ILE A 100 0.91 -10.57 4.51
CA ILE A 100 -0.35 -9.83 4.53
C ILE A 100 -0.56 -9.44 5.99
N GLY A 101 -0.50 -8.14 6.29
CA GLY A 101 -0.78 -7.61 7.62
C GLY A 101 -2.07 -8.20 8.15
N ALA A 102 -1.94 -8.99 9.21
CA ALA A 102 -3.07 -9.72 9.75
C ALA A 102 -3.93 -8.87 10.69
N THR A 103 -3.42 -7.73 11.11
CA THR A 103 -4.09 -6.84 12.10
C THR A 103 -3.70 -5.39 11.89
N ALA A 104 -4.49 -4.46 12.39
CA ALA A 104 -4.16 -3.04 12.42
C ALA A 104 -2.85 -2.76 13.17
N ALA A 105 -2.50 -3.58 14.17
CA ALA A 105 -1.25 -3.46 14.94
C ALA A 105 -0.01 -3.95 14.18
N ALA A 106 -0.19 -4.90 13.26
CA ALA A 106 0.88 -5.45 12.41
C ALA A 106 0.63 -5.05 10.95
N SER A 107 0.28 -3.77 10.74
CA SER A 107 0.01 -3.21 9.43
C SER A 107 1.27 -3.08 8.60
N ASP A 108 1.13 -3.22 7.28
CA ASP A 108 2.15 -2.87 6.30
C ASP A 108 2.18 -1.35 6.00
N TYR A 109 1.36 -0.59 6.70
CA TYR A 109 1.29 0.87 6.62
C TYR A 109 1.71 1.49 7.95
N ASP A 110 2.38 2.63 7.89
CA ASP A 110 2.73 3.43 9.06
C ASP A 110 1.68 4.52 9.26
N TYR A 111 1.07 4.55 10.45
CA TYR A 111 0.08 5.55 10.83
C TYR A 111 0.74 6.69 11.60
N ILE A 112 0.68 7.90 11.05
CA ILE A 112 1.25 9.12 11.65
C ILE A 112 0.20 10.19 11.96
N GLY A 113 -1.09 9.86 11.77
CA GLY A 113 -2.22 10.77 12.01
C GLY A 113 -2.59 10.94 13.48
N ASN A 114 -1.79 10.44 14.42
CA ASN A 114 -2.07 10.40 15.86
C ASN A 114 -2.45 11.78 16.43
N GLY A 115 -3.71 11.95 16.85
CA GLY A 115 -4.20 13.21 17.40
C GLY A 115 -4.33 14.38 16.44
N LEU A 116 -4.16 14.17 15.14
CA LEU A 116 -4.47 15.17 14.12
C LEU A 116 -5.98 15.38 14.00
N ARG A 117 -6.35 16.53 13.44
CA ARG A 117 -7.75 16.87 13.16
C ARG A 117 -8.04 16.83 11.67
N ASP A 118 -9.27 16.43 11.32
CA ASP A 118 -9.76 16.38 9.94
C ASP A 118 -9.98 17.79 9.34
N ASP A 119 -10.16 18.82 10.18
CA ASP A 119 -10.32 20.23 9.78
C ASP A 119 -8.99 20.97 9.61
N ASN A 120 -7.86 20.27 9.57
CA ASN A 120 -6.55 20.88 9.42
C ASN A 120 -6.44 21.65 8.08
N SER A 121 -5.98 22.89 8.14
CA SER A 121 -5.77 23.74 6.95
C SER A 121 -4.78 23.14 5.93
N ASN A 122 -3.96 22.19 6.34
CA ASN A 122 -2.99 21.48 5.51
C ASN A 122 -3.49 20.08 5.06
N ALA A 123 -4.81 19.82 5.13
CA ALA A 123 -5.38 18.49 4.87
C ALA A 123 -4.94 17.85 3.55
N SER A 124 -4.73 18.64 2.50
CA SER A 124 -4.28 18.16 1.19
C SER A 124 -2.77 17.97 1.04
N THR A 125 -1.99 18.36 2.03
CA THR A 125 -0.52 18.26 2.00
C THR A 125 0.07 17.45 3.14
N GLN A 126 -0.74 17.15 4.18
CA GLN A 126 -0.32 16.36 5.32
C GLN A 126 -0.80 14.92 5.21
N SER A 127 0.14 13.99 5.07
CA SER A 127 -0.15 12.56 5.09
C SER A 127 -0.47 12.10 6.50
N VAL A 128 -1.35 11.09 6.60
CA VAL A 128 -1.76 10.45 7.88
C VAL A 128 -1.40 8.98 7.92
N VAL A 129 -1.29 8.34 6.75
CA VAL A 129 -0.85 6.95 6.59
C VAL A 129 0.03 6.87 5.36
N TYR A 130 1.08 6.08 5.41
CA TYR A 130 1.91 5.79 4.23
C TYR A 130 2.37 4.32 4.21
N ASP A 131 2.70 3.83 3.02
CA ASP A 131 3.30 2.51 2.85
C ASP A 131 4.64 2.44 3.57
N LYS A 132 4.89 1.35 4.29
CA LYS A 132 6.24 1.07 4.82
C LYS A 132 7.26 0.99 3.70
N THR A 133 8.42 1.54 3.94
CA THR A 133 9.57 1.45 3.04
C THR A 133 9.89 -0.02 2.75
N GLY A 134 10.09 -0.36 1.48
CA GLY A 134 10.33 -1.75 1.04
C GLY A 134 9.09 -2.46 0.48
N ASN A 135 7.87 -1.99 0.74
CA ASN A 135 6.65 -2.66 0.26
C ASN A 135 6.61 -2.76 -1.28
N HIS A 136 7.05 -1.73 -1.97
CA HIS A 136 7.07 -1.66 -3.43
C HIS A 136 8.49 -1.61 -3.97
N GLY A 137 9.31 -2.60 -3.58
CA GLY A 137 10.72 -2.69 -3.89
C GLY A 137 11.07 -2.22 -5.29
N GLY A 138 11.84 -1.14 -5.38
CA GLY A 138 12.52 -0.71 -6.57
C GLY A 138 13.93 -1.31 -6.59
N VAL A 139 14.39 -1.74 -7.75
CA VAL A 139 15.81 -2.03 -7.95
C VAL A 139 16.51 -0.66 -8.06
N GLY A 140 17.18 -0.26 -6.99
CA GLY A 140 17.88 1.04 -6.91
C GLY A 140 17.16 2.08 -6.03
N SER A 141 17.72 3.25 -5.89
CA SER A 141 17.32 4.37 -5.01
C SER A 141 15.94 5.02 -5.29
N GLU A 142 15.07 4.37 -6.03
CA GLU A 142 13.75 4.87 -6.39
C GLU A 142 12.66 3.99 -5.79
N GLU A 143 12.53 4.04 -4.47
CA GLU A 143 11.45 3.38 -3.77
C GLU A 143 10.15 4.15 -3.98
N TRP A 144 9.09 3.44 -4.32
CA TRP A 144 7.76 4.03 -4.49
C TRP A 144 6.97 3.89 -3.20
N VAL A 145 6.47 4.98 -2.67
CA VAL A 145 5.65 5.03 -1.46
C VAL A 145 4.30 5.67 -1.80
N GLN A 146 3.23 5.14 -1.26
CA GLN A 146 1.90 5.74 -1.36
C GLN A 146 1.52 6.34 -0.01
N GLY A 147 1.04 7.58 -0.04
CA GLY A 147 0.54 8.29 1.13
C GLY A 147 -0.96 8.54 1.04
N LEU A 148 -1.65 8.36 2.15
CA LEU A 148 -3.02 8.81 2.38
C LEU A 148 -2.95 10.15 3.12
N PHE A 149 -3.69 11.13 2.66
CA PHE A 149 -3.74 12.48 3.21
C PHE A 149 -5.02 12.71 4.04
N ILE A 150 -5.01 13.75 4.87
CA ILE A 150 -6.14 14.10 5.76
C ILE A 150 -7.47 14.23 5.01
N ASP A 151 -7.46 14.78 3.80
CA ASP A 151 -8.66 14.94 2.96
C ASP A 151 -9.14 13.64 2.29
N GLY A 152 -8.48 12.52 2.57
CA GLY A 152 -8.82 11.19 2.06
C GLY A 152 -8.28 10.88 0.67
N HIS A 153 -7.51 11.77 0.02
CA HIS A 153 -6.87 11.41 -1.23
C HIS A 153 -5.63 10.53 -1.01
N VAL A 154 -5.31 9.72 -2.00
CA VAL A 154 -4.12 8.85 -2.00
C VAL A 154 -3.24 9.25 -3.17
N GLU A 155 -1.99 9.58 -2.87
CA GLU A 155 -0.98 9.91 -3.87
C GLU A 155 0.24 8.98 -3.75
N GLY A 156 0.76 8.57 -4.91
CA GLY A 156 1.99 7.79 -4.97
C GLY A 156 3.18 8.68 -5.33
N GLN A 157 4.21 8.62 -4.51
CA GLN A 157 5.44 9.39 -4.72
C GLN A 157 6.67 8.48 -4.76
N LYS A 158 7.70 8.90 -5.48
CA LYS A 158 9.02 8.27 -5.40
C LYS A 158 9.70 8.76 -4.13
N ASN A 159 10.07 7.84 -3.24
CA ASN A 159 10.83 8.18 -2.05
C ASN A 159 12.22 8.70 -2.46
N ARG A 160 12.50 9.95 -2.14
CA ARG A 160 13.79 10.59 -2.43
C ARG A 160 14.82 10.45 -1.28
N GLY A 161 14.60 9.53 -0.35
CA GLY A 161 15.58 9.20 0.69
C GLY A 161 15.72 10.24 1.82
N THR A 162 14.78 11.17 1.93
CA THR A 162 14.70 12.09 3.06
C THR A 162 13.35 11.87 3.74
N GLY A 163 13.35 11.33 4.95
CA GLY A 163 12.19 10.87 5.71
C GLY A 163 11.12 11.93 6.06
N ASN A 164 10.69 12.72 5.10
CA ASN A 164 9.50 13.56 5.17
C ASN A 164 8.80 13.49 3.80
N LEU A 165 7.60 12.93 3.78
CA LEU A 165 6.61 13.23 2.76
C LEU A 165 5.99 14.59 3.07
#